data_625a5ff13fa7b3888cb1513806fa8dd3
#
_entry.id   625a5ff13fa7b3888cb1513806fa8dd3
#
_cell.length_a   1.000
_cell.length_b   1.000
_cell.length_c   1.000
_cell.angle_alpha   90.00
_cell.angle_beta   90.00
_cell.angle_gamma   90.00
#
_symmetry.space_group_name_H-M   'P 1'
#
loop_
_entity.id
_entity.type
_entity.pdbx_description
1 polymer ?
#
loop_
_entity_poly.entity_id
_entity_poly.type
_entity_poly.pdbx_seq_one_letter_code
_entity_poly.pdbx_strand_id
1 'polypeptide(L)'
;ISDYLWLIDTLRSVGTKEFYIARLSPIFHGHRRFKAGTRDWYWQIQEMIEEVASLSGATLIDFYTPLKARPDLMPDNLHPDVRGAAMLAETVFSALTGNYGGLQLPQAWSDGMVLQHDRVITLKGKANGKEPVEVSLAGRLYQAMTIPTGEWEVKLDPLEAGGPYQLIAMTRSDTVVIRDILAGEVWFCSGQSNMEWTAGNSDGWQEIATLPPDENLRLITFSR
;
A
#
# COMPACT_ATOMS: atom_id res chain seq x y z
N ILE A 1 -22.36 -0.64 17.18
CA ILE A 1 -21.55 -1.89 17.08
C ILE A 1 -22.38 -3.08 17.51
N SER A 2 -22.94 -3.10 18.74
CA SER A 2 -23.71 -4.24 19.28
C SER A 2 -24.83 -4.72 18.35
N ASP A 3 -25.63 -3.83 17.79
CA ASP A 3 -26.75 -4.17 16.90
C ASP A 3 -26.25 -4.80 15.58
N TYR A 4 -25.11 -4.34 15.09
CA TYR A 4 -24.48 -4.89 13.89
C TYR A 4 -23.95 -6.30 14.14
N LEU A 5 -23.30 -6.52 15.27
CA LEU A 5 -22.82 -7.84 15.67
C LEU A 5 -23.99 -8.81 15.90
N TRP A 6 -25.06 -8.36 16.57
CA TRP A 6 -26.27 -9.14 16.74
C TRP A 6 -26.90 -9.55 15.40
N LEU A 7 -26.96 -8.63 14.43
CA LEU A 7 -27.46 -8.94 13.08
C LEU A 7 -26.61 -10.02 12.38
N ILE A 8 -25.29 -9.89 12.45
CA ILE A 8 -24.36 -10.87 11.86
C ILE A 8 -24.54 -12.24 12.53
N ASP A 9 -24.61 -12.29 13.85
CA ASP A 9 -24.81 -13.54 14.59
C ASP A 9 -26.16 -14.17 14.28
N THR A 10 -27.20 -13.36 14.12
CA THR A 10 -28.52 -13.83 13.70
C THR A 10 -28.47 -14.46 12.32
N LEU A 11 -27.80 -13.82 11.36
CA LEU A 11 -27.65 -14.37 10.01
C LEU A 11 -26.78 -15.63 10.00
N ARG A 12 -25.76 -15.71 10.85
CA ARG A 12 -24.98 -16.94 11.04
C ARG A 12 -25.81 -18.10 11.54
N SER A 13 -26.72 -17.84 12.48
CA SER A 13 -27.59 -18.88 13.06
C SER A 13 -28.51 -19.54 12.03
N VAL A 14 -28.82 -18.85 10.93
CA VAL A 14 -29.60 -19.40 9.82
C VAL A 14 -28.76 -19.90 8.62
N GLY A 15 -27.44 -20.01 8.82
CA GLY A 15 -26.54 -20.71 7.88
C GLY A 15 -25.67 -19.84 6.99
N THR A 16 -25.70 -18.50 7.13
CA THR A 16 -24.76 -17.61 6.41
C THR A 16 -23.34 -17.82 6.90
N LYS A 17 -22.43 -18.16 6.00
CA LYS A 17 -21.04 -18.52 6.35
C LYS A 17 -20.06 -17.38 6.20
N GLU A 18 -20.24 -16.53 5.20
CA GLU A 18 -19.33 -15.45 4.85
C GLU A 18 -20.03 -14.11 4.93
N PHE A 19 -19.33 -13.13 5.50
CA PHE A 19 -19.81 -11.75 5.64
C PHE A 19 -18.77 -10.81 5.06
N TYR A 20 -19.27 -9.84 4.31
CA TYR A 20 -18.49 -8.78 3.73
C TYR A 20 -19.07 -7.45 4.22
N ILE A 21 -18.21 -6.58 4.69
CA ILE A 21 -18.60 -5.25 5.19
C ILE A 21 -17.79 -4.22 4.42
N ALA A 22 -18.45 -3.24 3.81
CA ALA A 22 -17.77 -2.22 3.04
C ALA A 22 -17.49 -0.96 3.87
N ARG A 23 -16.26 -0.45 3.79
CA ARG A 23 -15.95 0.94 4.16
C ARG A 23 -16.69 1.88 3.23
N LEU A 24 -17.11 3.02 3.77
CA LEU A 24 -17.75 4.05 2.94
C LEU A 24 -16.76 4.65 1.95
N SER A 25 -17.22 4.95 0.75
CA SER A 25 -16.47 5.74 -0.23
C SER A 25 -16.21 7.17 0.31
N PRO A 26 -15.16 7.86 -0.16
CA PRO A 26 -14.85 9.22 0.31
C PRO A 26 -15.99 10.19 0.01
N ILE A 27 -16.15 11.20 0.87
CA ILE A 27 -17.02 12.36 0.65
C ILE A 27 -16.12 13.57 0.45
N PHE A 28 -16.20 14.19 -0.72
CA PHE A 28 -15.43 15.38 -1.04
C PHE A 28 -16.16 16.68 -0.63
N HIS A 29 -15.42 17.77 -0.53
CA HIS A 29 -15.97 19.08 -0.16
C HIS A 29 -16.97 19.59 -1.21
N GLY A 30 -18.02 20.30 -0.71
CA GLY A 30 -19.00 20.97 -1.55
C GLY A 30 -20.28 20.19 -1.82
N HIS A 31 -20.44 18.99 -1.27
CA HIS A 31 -21.73 18.31 -1.37
C HIS A 31 -22.80 19.05 -0.60
N ARG A 32 -23.93 19.38 -1.26
CA ARG A 32 -24.98 20.27 -0.71
C ARG A 32 -25.70 19.72 0.54
N ARG A 33 -25.71 18.40 0.73
CA ARG A 33 -26.40 17.73 1.85
C ARG A 33 -25.53 17.54 3.10
N PHE A 34 -24.21 17.61 2.94
CA PHE A 34 -23.28 17.38 4.05
C PHE A 34 -22.75 18.73 4.57
N LYS A 35 -23.27 19.13 5.74
CA LYS A 35 -22.83 20.34 6.45
C LYS A 35 -21.51 20.11 7.18
N ALA A 36 -20.89 21.18 7.67
CA ALA A 36 -19.77 21.09 8.58
C ALA A 36 -20.14 20.22 9.78
N GLY A 37 -19.26 19.27 10.15
CA GLY A 37 -19.49 18.26 11.18
C GLY A 37 -19.84 16.86 10.64
N THR A 38 -20.43 16.74 9.46
CA THR A 38 -20.68 15.42 8.84
C THR A 38 -19.36 14.66 8.62
N ARG A 39 -18.26 15.35 8.43
CA ARG A 39 -16.94 14.77 8.23
C ARG A 39 -16.43 14.03 9.47
N ASP A 40 -16.71 14.55 10.67
CA ASP A 40 -16.31 13.91 11.92
C ASP A 40 -17.11 12.62 12.14
N TRP A 41 -18.41 12.64 11.87
CA TRP A 41 -19.26 11.46 11.92
C TRP A 41 -18.84 10.41 10.89
N TYR A 42 -18.43 10.83 9.70
CA TYR A 42 -17.95 9.94 8.66
C TYR A 42 -16.75 9.12 9.14
N TRP A 43 -15.77 9.75 9.79
CA TRP A 43 -14.61 9.03 10.31
C TRP A 43 -14.96 8.10 11.46
N GLN A 44 -15.82 8.51 12.37
CA GLN A 44 -16.33 7.65 13.45
C GLN A 44 -17.06 6.41 12.90
N ILE A 45 -17.85 6.57 11.84
CA ILE A 45 -18.52 5.46 11.17
C ILE A 45 -17.50 4.52 10.53
N GLN A 46 -16.46 5.04 9.90
CA GLN A 46 -15.41 4.21 9.31
C GLN A 46 -14.71 3.33 10.37
N GLU A 47 -14.32 3.92 11.48
CA GLU A 47 -13.74 3.19 12.61
C GLU A 47 -14.68 2.11 13.16
N MET A 48 -15.97 2.43 13.30
CA MET A 48 -16.98 1.45 13.73
C MET A 48 -17.15 0.30 12.73
N ILE A 49 -17.09 0.56 11.43
CA ILE A 49 -17.15 -0.46 10.38
C ILE A 49 -15.93 -1.40 10.49
N GLU A 50 -14.75 -0.86 10.68
CA GLU A 50 -13.52 -1.64 10.85
C GLU A 50 -13.56 -2.50 12.12
N GLU A 51 -14.05 -1.94 13.22
CA GLU A 51 -14.22 -2.66 14.47
C GLU A 51 -15.23 -3.82 14.33
N VAL A 52 -16.39 -3.58 13.71
CA VAL A 52 -17.38 -4.64 13.45
C VAL A 52 -16.80 -5.72 12.57
N ALA A 53 -16.05 -5.38 11.51
CA ALA A 53 -15.40 -6.35 10.66
C ALA A 53 -14.39 -7.21 11.45
N SER A 54 -13.56 -6.57 12.27
CA SER A 54 -12.57 -7.24 13.12
C SER A 54 -13.23 -8.18 14.13
N LEU A 55 -14.23 -7.71 14.88
CA LEU A 55 -14.90 -8.49 15.92
C LEU A 55 -15.73 -9.64 15.35
N SER A 56 -16.33 -9.45 14.18
CA SER A 56 -17.16 -10.46 13.54
C SER A 56 -16.38 -11.44 12.66
N GLY A 57 -15.11 -11.14 12.32
CA GLY A 57 -14.35 -11.89 11.33
C GLY A 57 -14.89 -11.74 9.89
N ALA A 58 -15.68 -10.68 9.64
CA ALA A 58 -16.15 -10.36 8.29
C ALA A 58 -15.00 -9.79 7.44
N THR A 59 -15.03 -10.08 6.15
CA THR A 59 -14.07 -9.51 5.20
C THR A 59 -14.41 -8.05 4.93
N LEU A 60 -13.46 -7.16 5.19
CA LEU A 60 -13.61 -5.73 4.91
C LEU A 60 -13.37 -5.44 3.43
N ILE A 61 -14.31 -4.76 2.77
CA ILE A 61 -14.18 -4.24 1.42
C ILE A 61 -13.84 -2.76 1.50
N ASP A 62 -12.69 -2.35 0.98
CA ASP A 62 -12.22 -0.96 1.08
C ASP A 62 -12.71 -0.11 -0.09
N PHE A 63 -13.85 0.55 0.05
CA PHE A 63 -14.34 1.53 -0.94
C PHE A 63 -13.71 2.92 -0.80
N TYR A 64 -12.92 3.16 0.26
CA TYR A 64 -12.31 4.46 0.50
C TYR A 64 -11.01 4.66 -0.30
N THR A 65 -10.08 3.72 -0.15
CA THR A 65 -8.71 3.89 -0.68
C THR A 65 -8.64 4.06 -2.21
N PRO A 66 -9.40 3.33 -3.03
CA PRO A 66 -9.36 3.52 -4.47
C PRO A 66 -9.81 4.92 -4.94
N LEU A 67 -10.69 5.57 -4.17
CA LEU A 67 -11.31 6.82 -4.56
C LEU A 67 -10.81 8.06 -3.79
N LYS A 68 -10.05 7.89 -2.67
CA LYS A 68 -9.66 9.00 -1.77
C LYS A 68 -8.91 10.16 -2.43
N ALA A 69 -8.21 9.90 -3.51
CA ALA A 69 -7.44 10.90 -4.27
C ALA A 69 -8.04 11.14 -5.67
N ARG A 70 -9.28 10.73 -5.90
CA ARG A 70 -9.93 10.77 -7.22
C ARG A 70 -11.25 11.55 -7.21
N PRO A 71 -11.22 12.85 -6.87
CA PRO A 71 -12.43 13.70 -6.95
C PRO A 71 -12.99 13.79 -8.37
N ASP A 72 -12.16 13.57 -9.39
CA ASP A 72 -12.55 13.52 -10.80
C ASP A 72 -13.54 12.38 -11.13
N LEU A 73 -13.62 11.37 -10.28
CA LEU A 73 -14.54 10.24 -10.40
C LEU A 73 -15.82 10.41 -9.57
N MET A 74 -15.96 11.54 -8.87
CA MET A 74 -17.05 11.80 -7.94
C MET A 74 -17.75 13.13 -8.32
N PRO A 75 -18.51 13.17 -9.42
CA PRO A 75 -19.00 14.43 -10.02
C PRO A 75 -19.89 15.27 -9.10
N ASP A 76 -20.57 14.67 -8.16
CA ASP A 76 -21.36 15.37 -7.13
C ASP A 76 -20.68 15.37 -5.74
N ASN A 77 -19.41 15.02 -5.67
CA ASN A 77 -18.60 14.87 -4.45
C ASN A 77 -19.05 13.76 -3.48
N LEU A 78 -19.96 12.89 -3.89
CA LEU A 78 -20.51 11.81 -3.08
C LEU A 78 -20.63 10.48 -3.84
N HIS A 79 -21.16 10.52 -5.05
CA HIS A 79 -21.42 9.32 -5.82
C HIS A 79 -20.38 9.14 -6.95
N PRO A 80 -19.82 7.94 -7.10
CA PRO A 80 -18.88 7.68 -8.18
C PRO A 80 -19.58 7.72 -9.55
N ASP A 81 -18.88 8.21 -10.57
CA ASP A 81 -19.25 8.04 -11.97
C ASP A 81 -19.06 6.59 -12.42
N VAL A 82 -19.29 6.31 -13.70
CA VAL A 82 -19.15 4.94 -14.26
C VAL A 82 -17.74 4.37 -14.04
N ARG A 83 -16.70 5.19 -14.14
CA ARG A 83 -15.30 4.78 -13.93
C ARG A 83 -15.03 4.50 -12.46
N GLY A 84 -15.50 5.36 -11.56
CA GLY A 84 -15.41 5.15 -10.12
C GLY A 84 -16.20 3.92 -9.67
N ALA A 85 -17.38 3.69 -10.24
CA ALA A 85 -18.18 2.49 -9.98
C ALA A 85 -17.47 1.22 -10.47
N ALA A 86 -16.79 1.25 -11.60
CA ALA A 86 -15.98 0.14 -12.09
C ALA A 86 -14.83 -0.21 -11.12
N MET A 87 -14.12 0.79 -10.58
CA MET A 87 -13.10 0.57 -9.56
C MET A 87 -13.66 -0.09 -8.29
N LEU A 88 -14.85 0.33 -7.85
CA LEU A 88 -15.50 -0.32 -6.70
C LEU A 88 -15.92 -1.76 -7.03
N ALA A 89 -16.40 -2.02 -8.24
CA ALA A 89 -16.74 -3.37 -8.68
C ALA A 89 -15.53 -4.30 -8.70
N GLU A 90 -14.36 -3.82 -9.15
CA GLU A 90 -13.08 -4.55 -9.07
C GLU A 90 -12.69 -4.84 -7.63
N THR A 91 -12.89 -3.88 -6.73
CA THR A 91 -12.63 -4.06 -5.29
C THR A 91 -13.53 -5.16 -4.69
N VAL A 92 -14.81 -5.17 -5.04
CA VAL A 92 -15.75 -6.23 -4.62
C VAL A 92 -15.35 -7.58 -5.21
N PHE A 93 -15.04 -7.62 -6.50
CA PHE A 93 -14.60 -8.85 -7.18
C PHE A 93 -13.38 -9.45 -6.47
N SER A 94 -12.38 -8.62 -6.18
CA SER A 94 -11.17 -9.07 -5.48
C SER A 94 -11.48 -9.62 -4.09
N ALA A 95 -12.34 -8.94 -3.33
CA ALA A 95 -12.74 -9.39 -2.00
C ALA A 95 -13.49 -10.73 -2.02
N LEU A 96 -14.39 -10.92 -3.02
CA LEU A 96 -15.19 -12.14 -3.15
C LEU A 96 -14.39 -13.33 -3.68
N THR A 97 -13.47 -13.10 -4.60
CA THR A 97 -12.71 -14.17 -5.27
C THR A 97 -11.34 -14.44 -4.66
N GLY A 98 -10.83 -13.51 -3.84
CA GLY A 98 -9.44 -13.51 -3.37
C GLY A 98 -8.43 -13.18 -4.47
N ASN A 99 -8.87 -12.76 -5.65
CA ASN A 99 -7.99 -12.37 -6.76
C ASN A 99 -7.66 -10.88 -6.68
N TYR A 100 -6.45 -10.56 -6.29
CA TYR A 100 -5.92 -9.19 -6.19
C TYR A 100 -4.91 -8.84 -7.29
N GLY A 101 -4.91 -9.60 -8.39
CA GLY A 101 -4.03 -9.36 -9.53
C GLY A 101 -2.61 -9.91 -9.36
N GLY A 102 -2.45 -10.93 -8.49
CA GLY A 102 -1.18 -11.60 -8.26
C GLY A 102 -0.20 -10.83 -7.37
N LEU A 103 1.08 -11.22 -7.41
CA LEU A 103 2.12 -10.69 -6.54
C LEU A 103 2.55 -9.29 -6.96
N GLN A 104 2.43 -8.34 -6.05
CA GLN A 104 2.77 -6.93 -6.27
C GLN A 104 3.60 -6.40 -5.10
N LEU A 105 4.67 -5.67 -5.43
CA LEU A 105 5.47 -4.91 -4.48
C LEU A 105 5.23 -3.40 -4.67
N PRO A 106 5.39 -2.58 -3.60
CA PRO A 106 5.35 -1.14 -3.73
C PRO A 106 6.37 -0.63 -4.76
N GLN A 107 6.04 0.43 -5.47
CA GLN A 107 6.87 1.01 -6.53
C GLN A 107 8.30 1.38 -6.08
N ALA A 108 8.48 1.69 -4.79
CA ALA A 108 9.80 1.97 -4.22
C ALA A 108 10.74 0.75 -4.24
N TRP A 109 10.19 -0.46 -4.34
CA TRP A 109 10.95 -1.70 -4.48
C TRP A 109 11.25 -1.94 -5.96
N SER A 110 12.38 -1.47 -6.42
CA SER A 110 12.81 -1.52 -7.82
C SER A 110 14.29 -1.83 -7.94
N ASP A 111 14.71 -2.27 -9.12
CA ASP A 111 16.11 -2.49 -9.43
C ASP A 111 16.95 -1.22 -9.14
N GLY A 112 18.14 -1.40 -8.60
CA GLY A 112 19.03 -0.33 -8.25
C GLY A 112 18.71 0.42 -6.96
N MET A 113 17.74 -0.05 -6.15
CA MET A 113 17.41 0.59 -4.89
C MET A 113 18.48 0.46 -3.82
N VAL A 114 18.42 1.31 -2.79
CA VAL A 114 19.25 1.21 -1.59
C VAL A 114 18.35 0.93 -0.38
N LEU A 115 18.72 -0.07 0.40
CA LEU A 115 18.13 -0.37 1.69
C LEU A 115 18.99 0.19 2.82
N GLN A 116 18.36 0.74 3.86
CA GLN A 116 19.12 1.19 5.03
C GLN A 116 19.82 -0.01 5.68
N HIS A 117 21.14 0.03 5.78
CA HIS A 117 21.93 -1.02 6.41
C HIS A 117 21.69 -1.09 7.94
N ASP A 118 22.01 -2.21 8.57
CA ASP A 118 21.94 -2.44 10.02
C ASP A 118 20.54 -2.16 10.63
N ARG A 119 19.49 -2.24 9.84
CA ARG A 119 18.11 -2.06 10.27
C ARG A 119 17.23 -3.20 9.80
N VAL A 120 16.28 -3.59 10.65
CA VAL A 120 15.18 -4.47 10.24
C VAL A 120 14.32 -3.72 9.23
N ILE A 121 14.10 -4.34 8.08
CA ILE A 121 13.32 -3.77 7.00
C ILE A 121 11.97 -4.49 6.95
N THR A 122 10.89 -3.73 6.94
CA THR A 122 9.56 -4.29 6.75
C THR A 122 9.18 -4.22 5.27
N LEU A 123 9.09 -5.36 4.63
CA LEU A 123 8.56 -5.50 3.28
C LEU A 123 7.07 -5.81 3.35
N LYS A 124 6.28 -4.98 2.69
CA LYS A 124 4.84 -5.15 2.52
C LYS A 124 4.52 -5.30 1.04
N GLY A 125 3.48 -6.05 0.73
CA GLY A 125 3.03 -6.22 -0.64
C GLY A 125 1.59 -6.69 -0.71
N LYS A 126 1.17 -6.98 -1.93
CA LYS A 126 -0.12 -7.63 -2.22
C LYS A 126 0.11 -8.90 -3.03
N ALA A 127 -0.75 -9.87 -2.83
CA ALA A 127 -0.88 -11.06 -3.65
C ALA A 127 -2.32 -11.57 -3.52
N ASN A 128 -2.65 -12.70 -4.12
CA ASN A 128 -3.98 -13.26 -3.94
C ASN A 128 -4.25 -13.65 -2.47
N GLY A 129 -5.50 -13.52 -2.05
CA GLY A 129 -5.87 -13.76 -0.66
C GLY A 129 -5.64 -15.21 -0.23
N LYS A 130 -5.16 -15.41 1.00
CA LYS A 130 -4.83 -16.72 1.57
C LYS A 130 -3.75 -17.48 0.79
N GLU A 131 -2.86 -16.78 0.14
CA GLU A 131 -1.74 -17.34 -0.63
C GLU A 131 -0.43 -17.19 0.16
N PRO A 132 0.43 -18.23 0.22
CA PRO A 132 1.75 -18.10 0.80
C PRO A 132 2.65 -17.26 -0.10
N VAL A 133 3.41 -16.37 0.51
CA VAL A 133 4.45 -15.57 -0.13
C VAL A 133 5.79 -15.95 0.48
N GLU A 134 6.74 -16.26 -0.37
CA GLU A 134 8.11 -16.55 -0.01
C GLU A 134 9.02 -15.42 -0.50
N VAL A 135 9.89 -14.91 0.35
CA VAL A 135 10.82 -13.85 0.03
C VAL A 135 12.23 -14.32 0.33
N SER A 136 13.12 -14.21 -0.65
CA SER A 136 14.55 -14.47 -0.50
C SER A 136 15.35 -13.18 -0.64
N LEU A 137 16.23 -12.90 0.32
CA LEU A 137 17.16 -11.76 0.29
C LEU A 137 18.49 -12.15 0.93
N ALA A 138 19.59 -11.91 0.24
CA ALA A 138 20.95 -12.20 0.73
C ALA A 138 21.12 -13.66 1.22
N GLY A 139 20.51 -14.63 0.53
CA GLY A 139 20.56 -16.05 0.86
C GLY A 139 19.69 -16.48 2.05
N ARG A 140 18.93 -15.57 2.64
CA ARG A 140 17.96 -15.85 3.71
C ARG A 140 16.55 -15.97 3.12
N LEU A 141 15.75 -16.83 3.70
CA LEU A 141 14.40 -17.11 3.27
C LEU A 141 13.39 -16.68 4.33
N TYR A 142 12.36 -15.98 3.90
CA TYR A 142 11.28 -15.45 4.74
C TYR A 142 9.95 -15.90 4.17
N GLN A 143 8.97 -16.12 5.04
CA GLN A 143 7.63 -16.55 4.64
C GLN A 143 6.57 -15.67 5.27
N ALA A 144 5.55 -15.37 4.50
CA ALA A 144 4.34 -14.68 4.93
C ALA A 144 3.12 -15.40 4.35
N MET A 145 1.97 -15.14 4.94
CA MET A 145 0.68 -15.55 4.41
C MET A 145 -0.13 -14.29 4.15
N THR A 146 -0.74 -14.18 2.98
CA THR A 146 -1.65 -13.07 2.71
C THR A 146 -2.90 -13.17 3.57
N ILE A 147 -3.32 -12.04 4.11
CA ILE A 147 -4.66 -11.94 4.72
C ILE A 147 -5.74 -11.98 3.62
N PRO A 148 -7.03 -12.11 3.98
CA PRO A 148 -8.12 -12.17 2.98
C PRO A 148 -8.17 -10.99 2.00
N THR A 149 -7.67 -9.82 2.40
CA THR A 149 -7.58 -8.62 1.53
C THR A 149 -6.38 -8.61 0.58
N GLY A 150 -5.62 -9.70 0.55
CA GLY A 150 -4.44 -9.86 -0.31
C GLY A 150 -3.18 -9.19 0.20
N GLU A 151 -3.21 -8.51 1.33
CA GLU A 151 -2.04 -7.87 1.92
C GLU A 151 -1.16 -8.88 2.65
N TRP A 152 0.14 -8.67 2.62
CA TRP A 152 1.14 -9.44 3.36
C TRP A 152 2.28 -8.56 3.83
N GLU A 153 2.95 -9.01 4.86
CA GLU A 153 4.10 -8.33 5.46
C GLU A 153 5.13 -9.36 5.91
N VAL A 154 6.40 -9.04 5.71
CA VAL A 154 7.53 -9.79 6.25
C VAL A 154 8.60 -8.84 6.78
N LYS A 155 9.25 -9.24 7.86
CA LYS A 155 10.40 -8.53 8.42
C LYS A 155 11.67 -9.21 7.94
N LEU A 156 12.48 -8.43 7.24
CA LEU A 156 13.79 -8.85 6.72
C LEU A 156 14.87 -8.47 7.74
N ASP A 157 15.80 -9.38 7.97
CA ASP A 157 16.91 -9.13 8.87
C ASP A 157 17.80 -7.99 8.35
N PRO A 158 18.53 -7.32 9.25
CA PRO A 158 19.49 -6.30 8.89
C PRO A 158 20.52 -6.83 7.86
N LEU A 159 20.88 -6.00 6.90
CA LEU A 159 21.97 -6.21 5.98
C LEU A 159 23.18 -5.37 6.41
N GLU A 160 24.36 -5.92 6.30
CA GLU A 160 25.61 -5.14 6.36
C GLU A 160 25.70 -4.23 5.13
N ALA A 161 26.40 -3.09 5.27
CA ALA A 161 26.66 -2.20 4.16
C ALA A 161 27.40 -2.95 3.01
N GLY A 162 26.94 -2.79 1.79
CA GLY A 162 27.50 -3.46 0.63
C GLY A 162 26.45 -3.88 -0.39
N GLY A 163 26.76 -4.92 -1.14
CA GLY A 163 25.95 -5.43 -2.25
C GLY A 163 26.78 -5.70 -3.49
N PRO A 164 26.19 -5.87 -4.68
CA PRO A 164 24.75 -5.84 -4.91
C PRO A 164 24.04 -7.11 -4.39
N TYR A 165 22.88 -6.91 -3.79
CA TYR A 165 21.99 -8.00 -3.38
C TYR A 165 20.86 -8.19 -4.40
N GLN A 166 20.20 -9.33 -4.30
CA GLN A 166 18.99 -9.63 -5.05
C GLN A 166 17.87 -10.02 -4.09
N LEU A 167 16.68 -9.49 -4.33
CA LEU A 167 15.45 -9.90 -3.66
C LEU A 167 14.59 -10.67 -4.67
N ILE A 168 14.06 -11.81 -4.23
CA ILE A 168 13.10 -12.60 -4.99
C ILE A 168 11.88 -12.78 -4.09
N ALA A 169 10.71 -12.32 -4.55
CA ALA A 169 9.43 -12.60 -3.92
C ALA A 169 8.63 -13.52 -4.83
N MET A 170 8.06 -14.57 -4.25
CA MET A 170 7.36 -15.63 -5.00
C MET A 170 6.05 -16.00 -4.34
N THR A 171 5.07 -16.32 -5.18
CA THR A 171 3.88 -17.07 -4.84
C THR A 171 3.83 -18.36 -5.66
N ARG A 172 2.70 -19.07 -5.66
CA ARG A 172 2.55 -20.26 -6.49
C ARG A 172 2.55 -19.95 -7.99
N SER A 173 2.06 -18.77 -8.37
CA SER A 173 1.83 -18.37 -9.76
C SER A 173 2.77 -17.27 -10.24
N ASP A 174 3.33 -16.48 -9.33
CA ASP A 174 4.05 -15.26 -9.66
C ASP A 174 5.43 -15.19 -9.01
N THR A 175 6.33 -14.49 -9.69
CA THR A 175 7.67 -14.20 -9.18
C THR A 175 8.06 -12.78 -9.54
N VAL A 176 8.47 -12.02 -8.54
CA VAL A 176 9.05 -10.67 -8.69
C VAL A 176 10.50 -10.73 -8.28
N VAL A 177 11.40 -10.25 -9.15
CA VAL A 177 12.85 -10.21 -8.90
C VAL A 177 13.31 -8.76 -8.94
N ILE A 178 13.97 -8.32 -7.88
CA ILE A 178 14.59 -7.01 -7.78
C ILE A 178 16.10 -7.22 -7.68
N ARG A 179 16.83 -6.58 -8.58
CA ARG A 179 18.27 -6.73 -8.74
C ARG A 179 19.03 -5.47 -8.36
N ASP A 180 20.32 -5.61 -8.18
CA ASP A 180 21.24 -4.49 -7.93
C ASP A 180 20.82 -3.67 -6.69
N ILE A 181 20.42 -4.36 -5.61
CA ILE A 181 20.09 -3.74 -4.34
C ILE A 181 21.40 -3.48 -3.59
N LEU A 182 21.61 -2.24 -3.15
CA LEU A 182 22.68 -1.91 -2.22
C LEU A 182 22.12 -1.80 -0.79
N ALA A 183 22.93 -2.10 0.20
CA ALA A 183 22.69 -1.75 1.59
C ALA A 183 23.65 -0.61 1.98
N GLY A 184 23.12 0.51 2.42
CA GLY A 184 23.87 1.71 2.71
C GLY A 184 23.07 2.75 3.47
N GLU A 185 23.53 3.99 3.44
CA GLU A 185 22.82 5.12 4.03
C GLU A 185 21.68 5.60 3.13
N VAL A 186 20.48 5.75 3.70
CA VAL A 186 19.31 6.27 3.00
C VAL A 186 18.92 7.64 3.56
N TRP A 187 18.99 8.65 2.71
CA TRP A 187 18.65 10.02 3.05
C TRP A 187 17.31 10.41 2.43
N PHE A 188 16.37 10.84 3.27
CA PHE A 188 15.10 11.41 2.81
C PHE A 188 15.23 12.94 2.75
N CYS A 189 15.32 13.47 1.53
CA CYS A 189 15.46 14.90 1.27
C CYS A 189 14.10 15.48 0.92
N SER A 190 13.56 16.33 1.79
CA SER A 190 12.26 17.00 1.60
C SER A 190 12.33 18.44 2.10
N GLY A 191 11.52 19.33 1.54
CA GLY A 191 11.47 20.73 1.96
C GLY A 191 10.71 21.61 0.99
N GLN A 192 11.13 22.86 0.95
CA GLN A 192 10.57 23.89 0.04
C GLN A 192 11.51 24.10 -1.17
N SER A 193 11.47 25.30 -1.74
CA SER A 193 12.21 25.68 -2.96
C SER A 193 13.71 25.36 -2.95
N ASN A 194 14.36 25.38 -1.77
CA ASN A 194 15.78 25.00 -1.67
C ASN A 194 16.04 23.53 -2.00
N MET A 195 15.05 22.66 -1.90
CA MET A 195 15.18 21.26 -2.29
C MET A 195 15.02 21.04 -3.80
N GLU A 196 14.55 22.04 -4.52
CA GLU A 196 14.52 22.09 -6.00
C GLU A 196 15.78 22.75 -6.58
N TRP A 197 16.67 23.28 -5.72
CA TRP A 197 17.91 23.93 -6.15
C TRP A 197 18.86 22.90 -6.73
N THR A 198 19.19 23.09 -8.02
CA THR A 198 20.05 22.15 -8.71
C THR A 198 21.53 22.37 -8.37
N ALA A 199 22.32 21.33 -8.38
CA ALA A 199 23.76 21.41 -8.15
C ALA A 199 24.46 22.41 -9.10
N GLY A 200 23.99 22.49 -10.34
CA GLY A 200 24.51 23.46 -11.34
C GLY A 200 24.38 24.93 -10.97
N ASN A 201 23.48 25.25 -10.01
CA ASN A 201 23.29 26.61 -9.49
C ASN A 201 24.06 26.85 -8.17
N SER A 202 24.89 25.91 -7.75
CA SER A 202 25.63 25.96 -6.49
C SER A 202 27.08 26.33 -6.72
N ASP A 203 27.67 27.03 -5.75
CA ASP A 203 29.10 27.30 -5.77
C ASP A 203 29.91 26.01 -5.74
N GLY A 204 31.00 25.94 -6.48
CA GLY A 204 31.84 24.75 -6.60
C GLY A 204 31.31 23.66 -7.53
N TRP A 205 30.21 23.90 -8.25
CA TRP A 205 29.66 22.92 -9.20
C TRP A 205 30.68 22.46 -10.26
N GLN A 206 31.53 23.38 -10.76
CA GLN A 206 32.52 23.04 -11.79
C GLN A 206 33.49 21.95 -11.32
N GLU A 207 33.87 21.93 -10.04
CA GLU A 207 34.75 20.91 -9.48
C GLU A 207 34.00 19.57 -9.36
N ILE A 208 32.76 19.60 -8.85
CA ILE A 208 31.93 18.40 -8.71
C ILE A 208 31.63 17.79 -10.08
N ALA A 209 31.35 18.61 -11.10
CA ALA A 209 31.03 18.15 -12.45
C ALA A 209 32.16 17.41 -13.14
N THR A 210 33.41 17.54 -12.66
CA THR A 210 34.60 16.83 -13.19
C THR A 210 34.81 15.47 -12.52
N LEU A 211 34.11 15.19 -11.40
CA LEU A 211 34.23 13.90 -10.70
C LEU A 211 33.56 12.79 -11.53
N PRO A 212 34.15 11.58 -11.53
CA PRO A 212 33.50 10.45 -12.16
C PRO A 212 32.17 10.14 -11.47
N PRO A 213 31.19 9.58 -12.19
CA PRO A 213 29.95 9.09 -11.57
C PRO A 213 30.28 8.07 -10.46
N ASP A 214 29.59 8.22 -9.32
CA ASP A 214 29.65 7.23 -8.25
C ASP A 214 28.51 6.22 -8.42
N GLU A 215 28.87 4.99 -8.78
CA GLU A 215 27.90 3.91 -8.98
C GLU A 215 27.20 3.48 -7.70
N ASN A 216 27.71 3.88 -6.53
CA ASN A 216 27.07 3.61 -5.24
C ASN A 216 26.05 4.69 -4.85
N LEU A 217 26.06 5.84 -5.53
CA LEU A 217 25.07 6.90 -5.28
C LEU A 217 23.82 6.65 -6.14
N ARG A 218 22.70 6.40 -5.48
CA ARG A 218 21.40 6.18 -6.11
C ARG A 218 20.46 7.30 -5.76
N LEU A 219 19.81 7.86 -6.76
CA LEU A 219 18.83 8.95 -6.58
C LEU A 219 17.45 8.50 -7.03
N ILE A 220 16.45 8.71 -6.19
CA ILE A 220 15.06 8.49 -6.52
C ILE A 220 14.25 9.76 -6.27
N THR A 221 13.41 10.13 -7.22
CA THR A 221 12.50 11.27 -7.09
C THR A 221 11.06 10.77 -7.10
N PHE A 222 10.30 11.13 -6.09
CA PHE A 222 8.86 10.88 -6.06
C PHE A 222 8.15 12.13 -6.59
N SER A 223 7.42 11.98 -7.71
CA SER A 223 6.53 13.02 -8.21
C SER A 223 5.31 13.15 -7.30
N ARG A 224 4.82 14.38 -7.17
CA ARG A 224 3.57 14.69 -6.46
C ARG A 224 2.33 14.18 -7.20
#